data_6316399210c3454e49e36a8dce4c1f11
#
_entry.id   6316399210c3454e49e36a8dce4c1f11
#
_cell.length_a   1.000
_cell.length_b   1.000
_cell.length_c   1.000
_cell.angle_alpha   90.00
_cell.angle_beta   90.00
_cell.angle_gamma   90.00
#
_symmetry.space_group_name_H-M   'P 1'
#
loop_
_entity.id
_entity.type
_entity.pdbx_description
1 polymer ?
#
loop_
_entity_poly.entity_id
_entity_poly.type
_entity_poly.pdbx_seq_one_letter_code
_entity_poly.pdbx_strand_id
1 'polypeptide(L)'
;MLKNKRNKRTWLIILLAVYLLILLRITVFRSNSYPIEMSVNLSLFTDLAATYRENGIWMVLYLVVGNIAWFVPFGFLLPMIWQKLKSFYIIPLGFLLSLVIESGQLALNKGMFEIDDLVLNTAGCAVGYLIYKIYRDFRS
;
A
#
# COMPACT_ATOMS: atom_id res chain seq x y z
N MET A 1 22.14 14.09 -22.83
CA MET A 1 21.91 13.03 -21.83
C MET A 1 21.14 13.48 -20.58
N LEU A 2 21.44 14.63 -19.97
CA LEU A 2 20.77 15.14 -18.74
C LEU A 2 19.28 15.45 -18.90
N LYS A 3 18.84 15.97 -20.04
CA LYS A 3 17.43 16.28 -20.34
C LYS A 3 16.54 15.02 -20.33
N ASN A 4 17.05 13.89 -20.82
CA ASN A 4 16.31 12.62 -20.86
C ASN A 4 16.12 12.00 -19.45
N LYS A 5 17.15 12.10 -18.58
CA LYS A 5 17.06 11.64 -17.19
C LYS A 5 16.06 12.46 -16.37
N ARG A 6 16.02 13.79 -16.57
CA ARG A 6 15.06 14.69 -15.91
C ARG A 6 13.63 14.38 -16.33
N ASN A 7 13.39 14.21 -17.61
CA ASN A 7 12.07 13.86 -18.13
C ASN A 7 11.58 12.51 -17.57
N LYS A 8 12.44 11.48 -17.52
CA LYS A 8 12.10 10.18 -16.95
C LYS A 8 11.68 10.29 -15.47
N ARG A 9 12.44 11.05 -14.67
CA ARG A 9 12.09 11.25 -13.25
C ARG A 9 10.75 11.97 -13.10
N THR A 10 10.48 12.99 -13.93
CA THR A 10 9.20 13.70 -13.90
C THR A 10 8.03 12.76 -14.20
N TRP A 11 8.14 11.90 -15.22
CA TRP A 11 7.11 10.90 -15.51
C TRP A 11 6.88 9.91 -14.38
N LEU A 12 7.93 9.46 -13.71
CA LEU A 12 7.80 8.57 -12.55
C LEU A 12 7.11 9.27 -11.36
N ILE A 13 7.37 10.57 -11.14
CA ILE A 13 6.67 11.34 -10.10
C ILE A 13 5.19 11.50 -10.45
N ILE A 14 4.87 11.80 -11.71
CA ILE A 14 3.47 11.87 -12.17
C ILE A 14 2.78 10.52 -11.98
N LEU A 15 3.42 9.42 -12.36
CA LEU A 15 2.89 8.08 -12.18
C LEU A 15 2.64 7.76 -10.70
N LEU A 16 3.58 8.09 -9.82
CA LEU A 16 3.41 7.92 -8.37
C LEU A 16 2.25 8.77 -7.85
N ALA A 17 2.12 10.03 -8.28
CA ALA A 17 1.04 10.91 -7.86
C ALA A 17 -0.33 10.38 -8.31
N VAL A 18 -0.47 9.96 -9.56
CA VAL A 18 -1.70 9.36 -10.08
C VAL A 18 -2.04 8.07 -9.32
N TYR A 19 -1.05 7.20 -9.11
CA TYR A 19 -1.23 5.99 -8.31
C TYR A 19 -1.72 6.30 -6.89
N LEU A 20 -1.10 7.27 -6.19
CA LEU A 20 -1.52 7.65 -4.84
C LEU A 20 -2.94 8.23 -4.81
N LEU A 21 -3.33 9.01 -5.81
CA LEU A 21 -4.70 9.51 -5.94
C LEU A 21 -5.71 8.36 -6.13
N ILE A 22 -5.38 7.38 -6.97
CA ILE A 22 -6.21 6.18 -7.17
C ILE A 22 -6.30 5.37 -5.87
N LEU A 23 -5.16 5.14 -5.21
CA LEU A 23 -5.10 4.42 -3.94
C LEU A 23 -6.00 5.08 -2.89
N LEU A 24 -5.86 6.39 -2.67
CA LEU A 24 -6.69 7.15 -1.74
C LEU A 24 -8.17 7.11 -2.13
N ARG A 25 -8.48 7.22 -3.43
CA ARG A 25 -9.87 7.16 -3.91
C ARG A 25 -10.53 5.81 -3.63
N ILE A 26 -9.80 4.73 -3.81
CA ILE A 26 -10.32 3.37 -3.63
C ILE A 26 -10.39 3.00 -2.14
N THR A 27 -9.42 3.42 -1.34
CA THR A 27 -9.33 3.06 0.08
C THR A 27 -10.13 4.04 0.95
N VAL A 28 -9.74 5.31 0.99
CA VAL A 28 -10.28 6.30 1.94
C VAL A 28 -11.64 6.86 1.48
N PHE A 29 -11.81 7.12 0.17
CA PHE A 29 -13.03 7.72 -0.37
C PHE A 29 -14.00 6.70 -0.96
N ARG A 30 -13.90 5.43 -0.54
CA ARG A 30 -14.86 4.39 -0.93
C ARG A 30 -16.27 4.81 -0.51
N SER A 31 -17.23 4.72 -1.45
CA SER A 31 -18.63 4.92 -1.14
C SER A 31 -19.17 3.70 -0.41
N ASN A 32 -19.46 3.83 0.86
CA ASN A 32 -20.11 2.79 1.64
C ASN A 32 -21.62 3.03 1.63
N SER A 33 -22.38 2.01 1.29
CA SER A 33 -23.85 2.05 1.25
C SER A 33 -24.46 2.02 2.65
N TYR A 34 -23.67 1.67 3.68
CA TYR A 34 -24.09 1.58 5.07
C TYR A 34 -23.15 2.36 5.98
N PRO A 35 -23.67 2.95 7.08
CA PRO A 35 -22.81 3.53 8.11
C PRO A 35 -21.89 2.46 8.67
N ILE A 36 -20.60 2.70 8.69
CA ILE A 36 -19.64 1.84 9.39
C ILE A 36 -19.46 2.42 10.78
N GLU A 37 -19.65 1.61 11.81
CA GLU A 37 -19.32 2.01 13.17
C GLU A 37 -17.81 2.28 13.26
N MET A 38 -17.48 3.42 13.88
CA MET A 38 -16.10 3.76 14.17
C MET A 38 -15.52 2.71 15.10
N SER A 39 -14.64 1.86 14.61
CA SER A 39 -14.01 0.83 15.41
C SER A 39 -12.53 0.69 15.06
N VAL A 40 -11.77 0.28 16.06
CA VAL A 40 -10.33 0.01 15.93
C VAL A 40 -10.14 -1.47 16.25
N ASN A 41 -9.68 -2.23 15.28
CA ASN A 41 -9.32 -3.63 15.47
C ASN A 41 -7.80 -3.80 15.54
N LEU A 42 -7.33 -4.09 16.75
CA LEU A 42 -5.92 -4.38 17.01
C LEU A 42 -5.62 -5.88 17.14
N SER A 43 -6.60 -6.71 16.85
CA SER A 43 -6.46 -8.17 16.95
C SER A 43 -5.87 -8.73 15.66
N LEU A 44 -4.60 -9.10 15.70
CA LEU A 44 -3.88 -9.58 14.52
C LEU A 44 -4.47 -10.90 14.00
N PHE A 45 -4.82 -10.95 12.72
CA PHE A 45 -5.35 -12.09 11.96
C PHE A 45 -6.68 -12.68 12.45
N THR A 46 -7.37 -12.04 13.41
CA THR A 46 -8.67 -12.55 13.89
C THR A 46 -9.75 -12.40 12.83
N ASP A 47 -9.79 -11.28 12.11
CA ASP A 47 -10.79 -11.03 11.07
C ASP A 47 -10.53 -11.90 9.84
N LEU A 48 -9.26 -12.15 9.50
CA LEU A 48 -8.92 -13.11 8.45
C LEU A 48 -9.34 -14.54 8.84
N ALA A 49 -9.19 -14.92 10.12
CA ALA A 49 -9.63 -16.21 10.60
C ALA A 49 -11.17 -16.34 10.61
N ALA A 50 -11.89 -15.29 10.99
CA ALA A 50 -13.35 -15.24 10.89
C ALA A 50 -13.80 -15.31 9.42
N THR A 51 -13.19 -14.52 8.55
CA THR A 51 -13.45 -14.54 7.11
C THR A 51 -13.22 -15.93 6.51
N TYR A 52 -12.16 -16.63 6.94
CA TYR A 52 -11.91 -18.00 6.50
C TYR A 52 -13.04 -18.96 6.88
N ARG A 53 -13.57 -18.85 8.10
CA ARG A 53 -14.65 -19.72 8.60
C ARG A 53 -15.97 -19.45 7.87
N GLU A 54 -16.26 -18.19 7.55
CA GLU A 54 -17.53 -17.77 6.95
C GLU A 54 -17.52 -17.85 5.42
N ASN A 55 -16.43 -17.47 4.77
CA ASN A 55 -16.35 -17.24 3.34
C ASN A 55 -15.29 -18.11 2.63
N GLY A 56 -14.52 -18.88 3.40
CA GLY A 56 -13.52 -19.81 2.89
C GLY A 56 -12.23 -19.13 2.43
N ILE A 57 -11.29 -19.93 1.95
CA ILE A 57 -9.92 -19.52 1.62
C ILE A 57 -9.83 -18.48 0.50
N TRP A 58 -10.73 -18.53 -0.48
CA TRP A 58 -10.67 -17.62 -1.61
C TRP A 58 -10.91 -16.17 -1.24
N MET A 59 -11.79 -15.91 -0.27
CA MET A 59 -12.02 -14.55 0.24
C MET A 59 -10.82 -14.04 1.03
N VAL A 60 -10.20 -14.89 1.84
CA VAL A 60 -8.95 -14.55 2.57
C VAL A 60 -7.84 -14.21 1.59
N LEU A 61 -7.64 -15.02 0.56
CA LEU A 61 -6.64 -14.74 -0.47
C LEU A 61 -6.91 -13.42 -1.20
N TYR A 62 -8.16 -13.14 -1.52
CA TYR A 62 -8.55 -11.87 -2.15
C TYR A 62 -8.18 -10.67 -1.27
N LEU A 63 -8.46 -10.70 0.03
CA LEU A 63 -8.13 -9.63 0.96
C LEU A 63 -6.60 -9.49 1.14
N VAL A 64 -5.92 -10.58 1.40
CA VAL A 64 -4.45 -10.58 1.63
C VAL A 64 -3.69 -10.11 0.38
N VAL A 65 -3.99 -10.72 -0.77
CA VAL A 65 -3.33 -10.37 -2.04
C VAL A 65 -3.70 -8.96 -2.47
N GLY A 66 -4.94 -8.53 -2.24
CA GLY A 66 -5.39 -7.18 -2.54
C GLY A 66 -4.60 -6.13 -1.79
N ASN A 67 -4.49 -6.23 -0.46
CA ASN A 67 -3.75 -5.28 0.36
C ASN A 67 -2.26 -5.25 -0.01
N ILE A 68 -1.64 -6.42 -0.17
CA ILE A 68 -0.25 -6.51 -0.63
C ILE A 68 -0.08 -5.85 -1.99
N ALA A 69 -0.92 -6.19 -2.97
CA ALA A 69 -0.79 -5.73 -4.35
C ALA A 69 -0.92 -4.21 -4.47
N TRP A 70 -1.79 -3.57 -3.68
CA TRP A 70 -1.94 -2.13 -3.69
C TRP A 70 -0.69 -1.38 -3.26
N PHE A 71 0.18 -1.93 -2.41
CA PHE A 71 1.38 -1.27 -1.92
C PHE A 71 2.66 -1.65 -2.68
N VAL A 72 2.63 -2.68 -3.53
CA VAL A 72 3.77 -3.04 -4.41
C VAL A 72 4.25 -1.87 -5.28
N PRO A 73 3.36 -1.10 -5.97
CA PRO A 73 3.82 0.03 -6.77
C PRO A 73 4.53 1.11 -5.96
N PHE A 74 4.12 1.36 -4.72
CA PHE A 74 4.79 2.33 -3.84
C PHE A 74 6.23 1.90 -3.54
N GLY A 75 6.42 0.66 -3.08
CA GLY A 75 7.73 0.10 -2.76
C GLY A 75 8.68 0.03 -3.96
N PHE A 76 8.13 -0.12 -5.18
CA PHE A 76 8.89 -0.14 -6.42
C PHE A 76 9.25 1.26 -6.94
N LEU A 77 8.29 2.17 -7.00
CA LEU A 77 8.47 3.50 -7.60
C LEU A 77 9.31 4.43 -6.73
N LEU A 78 9.16 4.34 -5.41
CA LEU A 78 9.84 5.24 -4.48
C LEU A 78 11.36 5.26 -4.68
N PRO A 79 12.08 4.12 -4.66
CA PRO A 79 13.53 4.09 -4.89
C PRO A 79 13.93 4.38 -6.34
N MET A 80 13.04 4.16 -7.32
CA MET A 80 13.29 4.58 -8.71
C MET A 80 13.35 6.10 -8.86
N ILE A 81 12.52 6.83 -8.11
CA ILE A 81 12.44 8.29 -8.16
C ILE A 81 13.55 8.92 -7.33
N TRP A 82 13.75 8.41 -6.11
CA TRP A 82 14.74 8.92 -5.16
C TRP A 82 15.87 7.92 -4.96
N GLN A 83 16.75 7.81 -5.97
CA GLN A 83 17.88 6.87 -5.98
C GLN A 83 18.87 7.05 -4.81
N LYS A 84 18.87 8.22 -4.16
CA LYS A 84 19.68 8.51 -2.97
C LYS A 84 19.00 8.10 -1.65
N LEU A 85 17.72 7.70 -1.71
CA LEU A 85 17.00 7.26 -0.53
C LEU A 85 17.61 5.95 -0.05
N LYS A 86 18.05 5.92 1.22
CA LYS A 86 18.61 4.70 1.80
C LYS A 86 17.50 3.64 1.89
N SER A 87 17.85 2.42 1.55
CA SER A 87 16.96 1.25 1.56
C SER A 87 16.18 1.10 2.87
N PHE A 88 16.80 1.46 3.98
CA PHE A 88 16.23 1.41 5.32
C PHE A 88 14.94 2.24 5.48
N TYR A 89 14.76 3.31 4.71
CA TYR A 89 13.57 4.17 4.83
C TYR A 89 12.38 3.71 3.99
N ILE A 90 12.56 2.80 3.04
CA ILE A 90 11.48 2.40 2.10
C ILE A 90 10.32 1.75 2.85
N ILE A 91 10.61 0.76 3.68
CA ILE A 91 9.59 0.01 4.44
C ILE A 91 8.90 0.91 5.49
N PRO A 92 9.63 1.68 6.33
CA PRO A 92 8.99 2.65 7.22
C PRO A 92 8.10 3.67 6.52
N LEU A 93 8.46 4.14 5.31
CA LEU A 93 7.61 5.04 4.53
C LEU A 93 6.34 4.34 4.03
N GLY A 94 6.42 3.05 3.66
CA GLY A 94 5.26 2.24 3.34
C GLY A 94 4.33 2.06 4.54
N PHE A 95 4.89 1.77 5.71
CA PHE A 95 4.14 1.70 6.97
C PHE A 95 3.44 3.03 7.30
N LEU A 96 4.15 4.16 7.19
CA LEU A 96 3.58 5.48 7.44
C LEU A 96 2.46 5.82 6.46
N LEU A 97 2.61 5.47 5.18
CA LEU A 97 1.55 5.66 4.20
C LEU A 97 0.32 4.82 4.56
N SER A 98 0.50 3.56 4.94
CA SER A 98 -0.59 2.70 5.40
C SER A 98 -1.27 3.27 6.64
N LEU A 99 -0.50 3.71 7.63
CA LEU A 99 -1.03 4.33 8.84
C LEU A 99 -1.88 5.58 8.55
N VAL A 100 -1.44 6.43 7.61
CA VAL A 100 -2.21 7.60 7.16
C VAL A 100 -3.53 7.19 6.51
N ILE A 101 -3.52 6.14 5.69
CA ILE A 101 -4.73 5.62 5.04
C ILE A 101 -5.70 5.09 6.08
N GLU A 102 -5.26 4.19 6.97
CA GLU A 102 -6.09 3.60 8.02
C GLU A 102 -6.68 4.67 8.96
N SER A 103 -5.83 5.62 9.39
CA SER A 103 -6.30 6.75 10.20
C SER A 103 -7.29 7.64 9.45
N GLY A 104 -7.10 7.82 8.14
CA GLY A 104 -8.02 8.58 7.29
C GLY A 104 -9.37 7.89 7.13
N GLN A 105 -9.40 6.56 6.96
CA GLN A 105 -10.62 5.76 6.91
C GLN A 105 -11.43 5.88 8.20
N LEU A 106 -10.76 5.74 9.35
CA LEU A 106 -11.37 5.90 10.66
C LEU A 106 -11.92 7.32 10.85
N ALA A 107 -11.13 8.36 10.59
CA ALA A 107 -11.50 9.76 10.80
C ALA A 107 -12.67 10.21 9.91
N LEU A 108 -12.81 9.63 8.72
CA LEU A 108 -13.86 9.95 7.76
C LEU A 108 -15.08 9.02 7.86
N ASN A 109 -15.12 8.10 8.81
CA ASN A 109 -16.15 7.07 8.94
C ASN A 109 -16.33 6.24 7.64
N LYS A 110 -15.22 5.90 6.97
CA LYS A 110 -15.20 5.17 5.71
C LYS A 110 -14.71 3.74 5.83
N GLY A 111 -14.21 3.36 6.99
CA GLY A 111 -13.70 2.04 7.34
C GLY A 111 -13.35 1.94 8.81
N MET A 112 -13.00 0.74 9.23
CA MET A 112 -12.38 0.46 10.52
C MET A 112 -10.87 0.63 10.39
N PHE A 113 -10.21 0.94 11.50
CA PHE A 113 -8.75 0.88 11.56
C PHE A 113 -8.35 -0.58 11.84
N GLU A 114 -7.68 -1.22 10.90
CA GLU A 114 -7.30 -2.63 11.01
C GLU A 114 -5.77 -2.79 11.03
N ILE A 115 -5.26 -3.44 12.08
CA ILE A 115 -3.81 -3.70 12.18
C ILE A 115 -3.34 -4.69 11.11
N ASP A 116 -4.20 -5.59 10.65
CA ASP A 116 -3.90 -6.53 9.58
C ASP A 116 -3.57 -5.80 8.28
N ASP A 117 -4.32 -4.75 7.95
CA ASP A 117 -4.09 -3.94 6.76
C ASP A 117 -2.76 -3.19 6.85
N LEU A 118 -2.40 -2.67 8.04
CA LEU A 118 -1.07 -2.09 8.25
C LEU A 118 0.06 -3.08 7.94
N VAL A 119 -0.06 -4.31 8.41
CA VAL A 119 0.95 -5.35 8.21
C VAL A 119 1.01 -5.77 6.75
N LEU A 120 -0.14 -6.04 6.12
CA LEU A 120 -0.22 -6.50 4.74
C LEU A 120 0.24 -5.42 3.75
N ASN A 121 -0.15 -4.17 3.96
CA ASN A 121 0.28 -3.03 3.15
C ASN A 121 1.79 -2.81 3.26
N THR A 122 2.35 -2.91 4.46
CA THR A 122 3.79 -2.81 4.69
C THR A 122 4.54 -3.95 4.02
N ALA A 123 4.02 -5.18 4.08
CA ALA A 123 4.55 -6.33 3.37
C ALA A 123 4.52 -6.11 1.85
N GLY A 124 3.44 -5.53 1.31
CA GLY A 124 3.34 -5.14 -0.10
C GLY A 124 4.42 -4.16 -0.52
N CYS A 125 4.68 -3.14 0.30
CA CYS A 125 5.79 -2.20 0.08
C CYS A 125 7.15 -2.92 0.06
N ALA A 126 7.38 -3.88 0.97
CA ALA A 126 8.61 -4.67 1.01
C ALA A 126 8.78 -5.53 -0.25
N VAL A 127 7.71 -6.18 -0.72
CA VAL A 127 7.69 -6.92 -1.99
C VAL A 127 8.03 -6.02 -3.17
N GLY A 128 7.40 -4.84 -3.25
CA GLY A 128 7.68 -3.85 -4.29
C GLY A 128 9.14 -3.39 -4.30
N TYR A 129 9.71 -3.17 -3.13
CA TYR A 129 11.11 -2.84 -2.99
C TYR A 129 12.04 -3.99 -3.42
N LEU A 130 11.68 -5.22 -3.09
CA LEU A 130 12.44 -6.40 -3.53
C LEU A 130 12.44 -6.51 -5.06
N ILE A 131 11.28 -6.34 -5.69
CA ILE A 131 11.15 -6.30 -7.16
C ILE A 131 12.04 -5.20 -7.76
N TYR A 132 12.07 -4.00 -7.15
CA TYR A 132 12.97 -2.93 -7.58
C TYR A 132 14.44 -3.33 -7.50
N LYS A 133 14.88 -4.00 -6.42
CA LYS A 133 16.26 -4.49 -6.28
C LYS A 133 16.63 -5.44 -7.42
N ILE A 134 15.79 -6.43 -7.66
CA ILE A 134 15.96 -7.40 -8.74
C ILE A 134 16.04 -6.65 -10.09
N TYR A 135 15.10 -5.75 -10.38
CA TYR A 135 15.12 -4.96 -11.61
C TYR A 135 16.39 -4.12 -11.78
N ARG A 136 16.88 -3.50 -10.71
CA ARG A 136 18.12 -2.72 -10.71
C ARG A 136 19.33 -3.58 -11.02
N ASP A 137 19.43 -4.74 -10.39
CA ASP A 137 20.57 -5.64 -10.51
C ASP A 137 20.66 -6.26 -11.92
N PHE A 138 19.53 -6.47 -12.60
CA PHE A 138 19.51 -6.87 -14.01
C PHE A 138 19.90 -5.75 -15.00
N ARG A 139 19.93 -4.49 -14.55
CA ARG A 139 20.25 -3.32 -15.39
C ARG A 139 21.67 -2.75 -15.16
N SER A 140 22.37 -3.21 -14.16
CA SER A 140 23.73 -2.80 -13.84
C SER A 140 24.74 -3.64 -14.64
#